data_a9648cace9fd60a19e26adda2b9663e2
#
_entry.id   a9648cace9fd60a19e26adda2b9663e2
#
_cell.length_a   1.000
_cell.length_b   1.000
_cell.length_c   1.000
_cell.angle_alpha   90.00
_cell.angle_beta   90.00
_cell.angle_gamma   90.00
#
_symmetry.space_group_name_H-M   'P 1'
#
loop_
_entity.id
_entity.type
_entity.pdbx_description
1 polymer ?
#
loop_
_entity_poly.entity_id
_entity_poly.type
_entity_poly.pdbx_seq_one_letter_code
_entity_poly.pdbx_strand_id
1 'polypeptide(L)'
;MLLKVAQVIFLFSIISCTQFRSGFFMKVKEGDSLKRLSKNFNVSRYDLEIENKGKSFLPGEWVFIPTNKGILPKIMSASLGRSLIGYKEFLWPGPSSTKISSTFGKRWGKQHEGLDIAAQSGAHIWATNHGVVVYSGNGLGGYGNLIVLAHRGGYFSVYGHNKENFVSKGQVVKKGEVIGRVGSTGKSTGPHLHFEIRREGLPINPIKFISYSR
;
A
#
# COMPACT_ATOMS: atom_id res chain seq x y z
N MET A 1 16.48 -25.36 -8.53
CA MET A 1 15.33 -25.54 -7.62
C MET A 1 14.56 -24.22 -7.61
N LEU A 2 13.53 -24.13 -8.46
CA LEU A 2 12.75 -22.89 -8.71
C LEU A 2 11.81 -22.64 -7.52
N LEU A 3 12.03 -21.53 -6.82
CA LEU A 3 11.07 -21.01 -5.82
C LEU A 3 9.79 -20.60 -6.56
N LYS A 4 8.72 -21.37 -6.39
CA LYS A 4 7.38 -20.96 -6.83
C LYS A 4 6.93 -19.79 -5.95
N VAL A 5 6.84 -18.59 -6.57
CA VAL A 5 6.31 -17.39 -5.96
C VAL A 5 4.85 -17.62 -5.58
N ALA A 6 4.54 -17.53 -4.29
CA ALA A 6 3.17 -17.60 -3.81
C ALA A 6 2.40 -16.35 -4.29
N GLN A 7 1.25 -16.55 -4.92
CA GLN A 7 0.32 -15.45 -5.22
C GLN A 7 -0.21 -14.87 -3.91
N VAL A 8 0.28 -13.69 -3.56
CA VAL A 8 -0.15 -12.94 -2.39
C VAL A 8 -1.23 -11.95 -2.84
N ILE A 9 -2.45 -12.11 -2.36
CA ILE A 9 -3.56 -11.19 -2.64
C ILE A 9 -3.78 -10.35 -1.40
N PHE A 10 -3.61 -9.02 -1.52
CA PHE A 10 -3.99 -8.04 -0.50
C PHE A 10 -5.46 -7.64 -0.72
N LEU A 11 -6.32 -8.05 0.19
CA LEU A 11 -7.67 -7.48 0.28
C LEU A 11 -7.73 -6.58 1.53
N PHE A 12 -7.98 -5.30 1.29
CA PHE A 12 -8.35 -4.39 2.36
C PHE A 12 -9.83 -4.59 2.68
N SER A 13 -10.15 -5.13 3.84
CA SER A 13 -11.53 -5.13 4.34
C SER A 13 -11.85 -3.77 4.92
N ILE A 14 -12.77 -3.06 4.28
CA ILE A 14 -13.33 -1.81 4.79
C ILE A 14 -14.48 -2.17 5.72
N ILE A 15 -14.26 -2.19 7.01
CA ILE A 15 -15.31 -2.08 8.01
C ILE A 15 -14.86 -1.03 9.03
N SER A 16 -15.62 0.07 9.07
CA SER A 16 -15.79 0.98 10.20
C SER A 16 -14.60 1.20 11.14
N CYS A 17 -14.00 2.36 11.05
CA CYS A 17 -13.34 3.16 12.10
C CYS A 17 -12.71 2.40 13.29
N THR A 18 -11.91 1.33 13.04
CA THR A 18 -11.05 0.70 14.05
C THR A 18 -9.90 -0.03 13.35
N GLN A 19 -8.69 0.43 13.63
CA GLN A 19 -7.40 -0.23 13.40
C GLN A 19 -7.27 -1.07 12.11
N PHE A 20 -6.71 -0.48 11.06
CA PHE A 20 -6.16 -1.24 9.95
C PHE A 20 -5.05 -2.15 10.48
N ARG A 21 -5.32 -3.43 10.59
CA ARG A 21 -4.27 -4.43 10.84
C ARG A 21 -3.58 -4.73 9.53
N SER A 22 -2.29 -4.46 9.44
CA SER A 22 -1.48 -4.81 8.29
C SER A 22 -1.36 -6.32 8.17
N GLY A 23 -1.51 -6.84 6.95
CA GLY A 23 -1.44 -8.26 6.69
C GLY A 23 -1.66 -8.57 5.21
N PHE A 24 -1.66 -9.85 4.86
CA PHE A 24 -1.93 -10.29 3.51
C PHE A 24 -2.77 -11.57 3.52
N PHE A 25 -3.55 -11.78 2.46
CA PHE A 25 -4.25 -13.03 2.26
C PHE A 25 -3.38 -14.03 1.51
N MET A 26 -3.39 -15.29 1.95
CA MET A 26 -2.79 -16.40 1.24
C MET A 26 -3.74 -17.57 1.17
N LYS A 27 -3.57 -18.39 0.13
CA LYS A 27 -4.28 -19.66 0.01
C LYS A 27 -3.51 -20.73 0.77
N VAL A 28 -4.18 -21.41 1.69
CA VAL A 28 -3.61 -22.54 2.44
C VAL A 28 -3.26 -23.65 1.46
N LYS A 29 -2.05 -24.18 1.55
CA LYS A 29 -1.54 -25.27 0.71
C LYS A 29 -1.62 -26.59 1.45
N GLU A 30 -1.52 -27.68 0.69
CA GLU A 30 -1.37 -29.02 1.25
C GLU A 30 -0.15 -29.09 2.18
N GLY A 31 -0.33 -29.63 3.38
CA GLY A 31 0.69 -29.66 4.44
C GLY A 31 0.83 -28.38 5.27
N ASP A 32 0.12 -27.29 4.96
CA ASP A 32 0.02 -26.14 5.85
C ASP A 32 -0.90 -26.49 7.04
N SER A 33 -0.61 -25.85 8.16
CA SER A 33 -1.44 -25.90 9.37
C SER A 33 -1.31 -24.57 10.12
N LEU A 34 -2.25 -24.26 11.00
CA LEU A 34 -2.18 -23.07 11.85
C LEU A 34 -0.82 -22.94 12.57
N LYS A 35 -0.30 -24.07 13.11
CA LYS A 35 1.02 -24.13 13.76
C LYS A 35 2.16 -23.81 12.79
N ARG A 36 2.10 -24.35 11.57
CA ARG A 36 3.11 -24.12 10.54
C ARG A 36 3.08 -22.70 10.01
N LEU A 37 1.89 -22.16 9.75
CA LEU A 37 1.71 -20.78 9.32
C LEU A 37 2.17 -19.80 10.41
N SER A 38 1.82 -20.02 11.67
CA SER A 38 2.30 -19.25 12.82
C SER A 38 3.84 -19.17 12.86
N LYS A 39 4.50 -20.32 12.70
CA LYS A 39 5.98 -20.40 12.69
C LYS A 39 6.59 -19.74 11.45
N ASN A 40 6.04 -20.01 10.27
CA ASN A 40 6.59 -19.53 9.00
C ASN A 40 6.48 -18.02 8.87
N PHE A 41 5.41 -17.42 9.40
CA PHE A 41 5.14 -16.00 9.32
C PHE A 41 5.45 -15.24 10.62
N ASN A 42 5.95 -15.94 11.65
CA ASN A 42 6.25 -15.35 12.96
C ASN A 42 5.06 -14.55 13.54
N VAL A 43 3.87 -15.12 13.43
CA VAL A 43 2.62 -14.57 13.92
C VAL A 43 2.07 -15.50 15.01
N SER A 44 1.51 -14.96 16.08
CA SER A 44 0.94 -15.80 17.11
C SER A 44 -0.24 -16.63 16.58
N ARG A 45 -0.43 -17.84 17.07
CA ARG A 45 -1.60 -18.65 16.70
C ARG A 45 -2.90 -17.95 17.07
N TYR A 46 -2.92 -17.26 18.18
CA TYR A 46 -4.04 -16.46 18.64
C TYR A 46 -4.43 -15.36 17.63
N ASP A 47 -3.45 -14.59 17.12
CA ASP A 47 -3.72 -13.57 16.12
C ASP A 47 -4.22 -14.17 14.80
N LEU A 48 -3.67 -15.33 14.39
CA LEU A 48 -4.14 -16.02 13.19
C LEU A 48 -5.59 -16.48 13.34
N GLU A 49 -5.96 -17.03 14.49
CA GLU A 49 -7.33 -17.50 14.79
C GLU A 49 -8.33 -16.35 14.85
N ILE A 50 -7.99 -15.26 15.54
CA ILE A 50 -8.87 -14.09 15.66
C ILE A 50 -9.14 -13.45 14.32
N GLU A 51 -8.06 -13.24 13.51
CA GLU A 51 -8.18 -12.59 12.21
C GLU A 51 -8.88 -13.47 11.16
N ASN A 52 -8.94 -14.77 11.40
CA ASN A 52 -9.56 -15.74 10.50
C ASN A 52 -10.72 -16.48 11.18
N LYS A 53 -11.46 -15.80 12.04
CA LYS A 53 -12.56 -16.39 12.79
C LYS A 53 -13.50 -17.18 11.88
N GLY A 54 -13.71 -18.45 12.17
CA GLY A 54 -14.55 -19.37 11.40
C GLY A 54 -13.83 -20.05 10.22
N LYS A 55 -12.52 -19.87 10.05
CA LYS A 55 -11.70 -20.61 9.08
C LYS A 55 -11.07 -21.84 9.72
N SER A 56 -11.01 -22.92 8.95
CA SER A 56 -10.47 -24.22 9.39
C SER A 56 -9.01 -24.44 8.97
N PHE A 57 -8.43 -23.50 8.23
CA PHE A 57 -7.06 -23.59 7.68
C PHE A 57 -6.85 -24.84 6.81
N LEU A 58 -7.88 -25.24 6.06
CA LEU A 58 -7.84 -26.36 5.15
C LEU A 58 -7.19 -25.96 3.80
N PRO A 59 -6.54 -26.91 3.10
CA PRO A 59 -6.00 -26.64 1.76
C PRO A 59 -7.04 -26.05 0.81
N GLY A 60 -6.68 -24.95 0.18
CA GLY A 60 -7.58 -24.22 -0.71
C GLY A 60 -8.31 -23.02 -0.08
N GLU A 61 -8.40 -22.94 1.25
CA GLU A 61 -8.97 -21.77 1.93
C GLU A 61 -8.08 -20.53 1.82
N TRP A 62 -8.72 -19.37 1.73
CA TRP A 62 -8.04 -18.08 1.85
C TRP A 62 -8.03 -17.64 3.31
N VAL A 63 -6.84 -17.43 3.87
CA VAL A 63 -6.64 -16.96 5.24
C VAL A 63 -5.86 -15.67 5.25
N PHE A 64 -6.17 -14.80 6.20
CA PHE A 64 -5.46 -13.56 6.45
C PHE A 64 -4.28 -13.82 7.38
N ILE A 65 -3.10 -13.39 7.00
CA ILE A 65 -1.88 -13.43 7.82
C ILE A 65 -1.61 -12.02 8.34
N PRO A 66 -1.91 -11.73 9.61
CA PRO A 66 -1.61 -10.44 10.20
C PRO A 66 -0.10 -10.26 10.33
N THR A 67 0.42 -9.09 9.95
CA THR A 67 1.84 -8.79 10.05
C THR A 67 2.06 -7.76 11.15
N ASN A 68 2.18 -8.21 12.39
CA ASN A 68 2.46 -7.33 13.54
C ASN A 68 3.87 -6.73 13.52
N LYS A 69 4.76 -7.27 12.70
CA LYS A 69 6.13 -6.76 12.49
C LYS A 69 6.54 -7.16 11.07
N GLY A 70 6.13 -6.39 10.09
CA GLY A 70 6.59 -6.40 8.71
C GLY A 70 7.38 -7.62 8.21
N ILE A 71 6.72 -8.66 7.71
CA ILE A 71 7.40 -9.75 6.99
C ILE A 71 7.98 -9.23 5.67
N LEU A 72 7.35 -8.22 5.05
CA LEU A 72 7.92 -7.52 3.91
C LEU A 72 9.36 -7.03 4.17
N PRO A 73 9.74 -6.48 5.33
CA PRO A 73 11.13 -6.17 5.63
C PRO A 73 12.05 -7.39 5.60
N LYS A 74 11.60 -8.55 6.04
CA LYS A 74 12.44 -9.76 6.12
C LYS A 74 12.66 -10.40 4.75
N ILE A 75 11.65 -10.41 3.89
CA ILE A 75 11.74 -10.91 2.51
C ILE A 75 12.53 -9.93 1.63
N MET A 76 12.36 -8.62 1.86
CA MET A 76 13.07 -7.57 1.12
C MET A 76 14.45 -7.24 1.69
N SER A 77 14.74 -7.51 2.96
CA SER A 77 16.05 -7.29 3.57
C SER A 77 17.03 -8.44 3.35
N ALA A 78 16.55 -9.63 3.03
CA ALA A 78 17.42 -10.77 2.78
C ALA A 78 18.27 -10.65 1.49
N SER A 79 17.92 -9.71 0.58
CA SER A 79 18.64 -9.53 -0.69
C SER A 79 19.45 -8.24 -0.82
N LEU A 80 19.34 -7.29 0.11
CA LEU A 80 20.14 -6.05 0.03
C LEU A 80 20.43 -5.50 1.44
N GLY A 81 21.70 -5.35 1.72
CA GLY A 81 22.26 -4.82 2.96
C GLY A 81 21.57 -3.53 3.43
N ARG A 82 21.63 -3.32 4.75
CA ARG A 82 21.15 -2.15 5.47
C ARG A 82 21.41 -0.86 4.69
N SER A 83 20.41 -0.38 3.97
CA SER A 83 20.35 1.03 3.61
C SER A 83 19.49 1.71 4.68
N LEU A 84 20.13 2.55 5.48
CA LEU A 84 19.45 3.50 6.34
C LEU A 84 18.49 4.29 5.48
N ILE A 85 17.17 4.07 5.64
CA ILE A 85 16.15 4.90 4.99
C ILE A 85 16.26 6.27 5.66
N GLY A 86 17.00 7.17 5.03
CA GLY A 86 17.17 8.54 5.46
C GLY A 86 15.86 9.35 5.29
N TYR A 87 15.71 10.36 6.10
CA TYR A 87 14.71 11.40 5.90
C TYR A 87 14.72 11.87 4.42
N LYS A 88 13.52 11.91 3.75
CA LYS A 88 13.31 12.37 2.37
C LYS A 88 13.71 11.40 1.25
N GLU A 89 13.37 10.13 1.37
CA GLU A 89 13.61 9.13 0.29
C GLU A 89 12.55 9.09 -0.81
N PHE A 90 11.36 9.61 -0.55
CA PHE A 90 10.27 9.59 -1.52
C PHE A 90 10.34 10.80 -2.45
N LEU A 91 10.24 10.55 -3.75
CA LEU A 91 10.12 11.59 -4.75
C LEU A 91 8.73 12.26 -4.66
N TRP A 92 8.65 13.53 -5.01
CA TRP A 92 7.35 14.19 -5.23
C TRP A 92 6.53 13.44 -6.30
N PRO A 93 5.26 13.04 -6.01
CA PRO A 93 4.50 12.15 -6.89
C PRO A 93 3.86 12.83 -8.11
N GLY A 94 3.84 14.14 -8.12
CA GLY A 94 3.17 14.93 -9.16
C GLY A 94 4.16 15.71 -10.00
N PRO A 95 3.94 15.77 -11.31
CA PRO A 95 4.99 16.26 -12.23
C PRO A 95 5.05 17.76 -12.39
N SER A 96 3.95 18.45 -12.37
CA SER A 96 3.87 19.87 -12.82
C SER A 96 3.37 20.83 -11.75
N SER A 97 2.83 20.34 -10.66
CA SER A 97 2.28 21.17 -9.59
C SER A 97 2.83 20.78 -8.24
N THR A 98 3.38 21.75 -7.52
CA THR A 98 3.73 21.62 -6.10
C THR A 98 2.65 22.21 -5.19
N LYS A 99 1.50 22.62 -5.78
CA LYS A 99 0.39 23.23 -5.03
C LYS A 99 -0.37 22.17 -4.23
N ILE A 100 -0.18 22.15 -2.94
CA ILE A 100 -0.98 21.35 -2.01
C ILE A 100 -2.30 22.08 -1.79
N SER A 101 -3.42 21.47 -2.16
CA SER A 101 -4.77 21.99 -1.93
C SER A 101 -5.32 21.56 -0.58
N SER A 102 -4.82 20.44 -0.01
CA SER A 102 -5.17 19.99 1.33
C SER A 102 -4.05 19.19 1.97
N THR A 103 -3.82 19.43 3.26
CA THR A 103 -2.75 18.80 4.04
C THR A 103 -3.23 17.59 4.81
N PHE A 104 -2.29 16.75 5.24
CA PHE A 104 -2.50 15.64 6.16
C PHE A 104 -2.96 16.15 7.54
N GLY A 105 -3.91 15.44 8.17
CA GLY A 105 -4.34 15.69 9.54
C GLY A 105 -5.84 15.93 9.70
N LYS A 106 -6.25 16.37 10.88
CA LYS A 106 -7.65 16.64 11.18
C LYS A 106 -8.16 17.90 10.46
N ARG A 107 -9.30 17.78 9.77
CA ARG A 107 -10.02 18.91 9.16
C ARG A 107 -11.53 18.68 9.28
N TRP A 108 -12.26 19.69 9.74
CA TRP A 108 -13.74 19.62 9.92
C TRP A 108 -14.21 18.34 10.64
N GLY A 109 -13.50 17.93 11.70
CA GLY A 109 -13.84 16.74 12.49
C GLY A 109 -13.49 15.40 11.86
N LYS A 110 -12.91 15.37 10.63
CA LYS A 110 -12.47 14.16 9.94
C LYS A 110 -10.96 14.13 9.77
N GLN A 111 -10.39 12.92 9.79
CA GLN A 111 -8.98 12.70 9.51
C GLN A 111 -8.76 12.66 7.99
N HIS A 112 -7.83 13.49 7.50
CA HIS A 112 -7.30 13.39 6.15
C HIS A 112 -5.99 12.60 6.18
N GLU A 113 -5.99 11.44 5.53
CA GLU A 113 -4.89 10.46 5.62
C GLU A 113 -3.74 10.72 4.66
N GLY A 114 -3.86 11.77 3.81
CA GLY A 114 -2.87 12.09 2.79
C GLY A 114 -2.68 13.57 2.54
N LEU A 115 -2.15 13.86 1.37
CA LEU A 115 -2.06 15.20 0.76
C LEU A 115 -2.92 15.21 -0.49
N ASP A 116 -3.67 16.29 -0.70
CA ASP A 116 -4.30 16.56 -1.98
C ASP A 116 -3.42 17.53 -2.76
N ILE A 117 -2.92 17.09 -3.89
CA ILE A 117 -2.03 17.86 -4.78
C ILE A 117 -2.84 18.31 -5.99
N ALA A 118 -3.14 19.59 -6.08
CA ALA A 118 -3.86 20.15 -7.20
C ALA A 118 -3.05 19.99 -8.49
N ALA A 119 -3.67 19.41 -9.52
CA ALA A 119 -3.05 19.21 -10.80
C ALA A 119 -4.11 19.13 -11.91
N GLN A 120 -3.73 19.41 -13.15
CA GLN A 120 -4.64 19.26 -14.29
C GLN A 120 -4.99 17.77 -14.51
N SER A 121 -6.24 17.51 -14.91
CA SER A 121 -6.65 16.17 -15.31
C SER A 121 -5.79 15.69 -16.46
N GLY A 122 -5.26 14.46 -16.35
CA GLY A 122 -4.33 13.89 -17.33
C GLY A 122 -2.85 14.13 -17.05
N ALA A 123 -2.49 14.95 -16.06
CA ALA A 123 -1.11 15.09 -15.61
C ALA A 123 -0.55 13.73 -15.14
N HIS A 124 0.72 13.45 -15.40
CA HIS A 124 1.33 12.17 -15.02
C HIS A 124 1.50 12.06 -13.50
N ILE A 125 1.34 10.86 -13.01
CA ILE A 125 1.64 10.44 -11.63
C ILE A 125 2.88 9.57 -11.68
N TRP A 126 3.84 9.85 -10.79
CA TRP A 126 5.10 9.11 -10.71
C TRP A 126 5.17 8.24 -9.45
N ALA A 127 5.78 7.08 -9.59
CA ALA A 127 6.15 6.26 -8.44
C ALA A 127 7.15 7.02 -7.56
N THR A 128 6.80 7.26 -6.32
CA THR A 128 7.62 8.05 -5.39
C THR A 128 8.90 7.31 -4.95
N ASN A 129 8.93 5.99 -5.07
CA ASN A 129 10.09 5.16 -4.82
C ASN A 129 10.00 3.84 -5.61
N HIS A 130 11.10 3.08 -5.65
CA HIS A 130 11.07 1.71 -6.16
C HIS A 130 10.08 0.87 -5.36
N GLY A 131 9.29 0.04 -6.02
CA GLY A 131 8.27 -0.75 -5.33
C GLY A 131 7.61 -1.81 -6.19
N VAL A 132 6.65 -2.50 -5.58
CA VAL A 132 5.77 -3.47 -6.24
C VAL A 132 4.34 -2.97 -6.13
N VAL A 133 3.60 -3.02 -7.23
CA VAL A 133 2.18 -2.69 -7.25
C VAL A 133 1.41 -3.77 -6.48
N VAL A 134 0.86 -3.43 -5.34
CA VAL A 134 0.05 -4.34 -4.52
C VAL A 134 -1.44 -4.19 -4.79
N TYR A 135 -1.84 -3.04 -5.32
CA TYR A 135 -3.19 -2.78 -5.79
C TYR A 135 -3.20 -1.82 -6.97
N SER A 136 -4.07 -2.09 -7.97
CA SER A 136 -4.41 -1.18 -9.06
C SER A 136 -5.86 -1.47 -9.48
N GLY A 137 -6.75 -0.48 -9.32
CA GLY A 137 -8.19 -0.66 -9.61
C GLY A 137 -9.06 0.42 -8.97
N ASN A 138 -10.39 0.22 -8.97
CA ASN A 138 -11.39 1.16 -8.46
C ASN A 138 -12.31 0.59 -7.38
N GLY A 139 -12.00 -0.60 -6.85
CA GLY A 139 -12.85 -1.33 -5.90
C GLY A 139 -12.80 -0.83 -4.45
N LEU A 140 -11.95 0.16 -4.12
CA LEU A 140 -11.83 0.68 -2.77
C LEU A 140 -12.60 2.00 -2.65
N GLY A 141 -13.63 1.99 -1.80
CA GLY A 141 -14.59 3.10 -1.69
C GLY A 141 -13.95 4.45 -1.38
N GLY A 142 -14.36 5.48 -2.12
CA GLY A 142 -13.90 6.86 -1.94
C GLY A 142 -12.68 7.24 -2.77
N TYR A 143 -11.71 6.35 -2.96
CA TYR A 143 -10.46 6.66 -3.69
C TYR A 143 -10.62 6.75 -5.22
N GLY A 144 -11.72 6.21 -5.79
CA GLY A 144 -11.85 6.07 -7.24
C GLY A 144 -10.81 5.12 -7.80
N ASN A 145 -10.24 5.44 -8.96
CA ASN A 145 -9.11 4.69 -9.48
C ASN A 145 -7.88 4.92 -8.59
N LEU A 146 -7.31 3.83 -8.13
CA LEU A 146 -6.30 3.80 -7.07
C LEU A 146 -5.12 2.92 -7.47
N ILE A 147 -3.91 3.38 -7.16
CA ILE A 147 -2.70 2.57 -7.18
C ILE A 147 -2.14 2.54 -5.76
N VAL A 148 -1.68 1.37 -5.32
CA VAL A 148 -0.91 1.23 -4.08
C VAL A 148 0.39 0.51 -4.39
N LEU A 149 1.51 1.13 -4.02
CA LEU A 149 2.84 0.55 -4.12
C LEU A 149 3.34 0.12 -2.74
N ALA A 150 3.92 -1.07 -2.65
CA ALA A 150 4.70 -1.51 -1.50
C ALA A 150 6.18 -1.19 -1.73
N HIS A 151 6.82 -0.59 -0.74
CA HIS A 151 8.23 -0.21 -0.73
C HIS A 151 9.00 -0.96 0.35
N ARG A 152 10.31 -0.82 0.36
CA ARG A 152 11.16 -1.34 1.44
C ARG A 152 10.81 -0.70 2.78
N GLY A 153 11.16 -1.39 3.87
CA GLY A 153 11.00 -0.87 5.23
C GLY A 153 9.55 -0.77 5.72
N GLY A 154 8.62 -1.52 5.09
CA GLY A 154 7.20 -1.53 5.48
C GLY A 154 6.42 -0.27 5.07
N TYR A 155 6.97 0.50 4.12
CA TYR A 155 6.29 1.67 3.59
C TYR A 155 5.37 1.31 2.41
N PHE A 156 4.30 2.09 2.27
CA PHE A 156 3.39 2.06 1.13
C PHE A 156 3.15 3.48 0.66
N SER A 157 2.96 3.64 -0.64
CA SER A 157 2.42 4.87 -1.22
C SER A 157 1.10 4.60 -1.91
N VAL A 158 0.17 5.55 -1.77
CA VAL A 158 -1.21 5.47 -2.25
C VAL A 158 -1.45 6.64 -3.18
N TYR A 159 -2.05 6.37 -4.34
CA TYR A 159 -2.32 7.34 -5.40
C TYR A 159 -3.78 7.23 -5.80
N GLY A 160 -4.62 8.13 -5.30
CA GLY A 160 -6.07 8.12 -5.49
C GLY A 160 -6.58 9.17 -6.47
N HIS A 161 -7.86 9.03 -6.85
CA HIS A 161 -8.62 9.86 -7.78
C HIS A 161 -8.05 9.86 -9.21
N ASN A 162 -7.30 8.80 -9.57
CA ASN A 162 -6.66 8.70 -10.87
C ASN A 162 -7.68 8.70 -12.00
N LYS A 163 -7.35 9.32 -13.13
CA LYS A 163 -8.08 9.17 -14.39
C LYS A 163 -7.85 7.79 -14.97
N GLU A 164 -6.59 7.33 -14.90
CA GLU A 164 -6.14 6.10 -15.51
C GLU A 164 -4.92 5.56 -14.75
N ASN A 165 -4.89 4.24 -14.56
CA ASN A 165 -3.77 3.50 -13.99
C ASN A 165 -3.02 2.79 -15.11
N PHE A 166 -1.69 2.98 -15.21
CA PHE A 166 -0.86 2.37 -16.26
C PHE A 166 -0.21 1.07 -15.81
N VAL A 167 -0.31 0.76 -14.52
CA VAL A 167 0.35 -0.40 -13.91
C VAL A 167 -0.66 -1.36 -13.34
N SER A 168 -0.30 -2.63 -13.33
CA SER A 168 -1.11 -3.73 -12.83
C SER A 168 -0.50 -4.34 -11.57
N LYS A 169 -1.35 -4.96 -10.73
CA LYS A 169 -0.93 -5.68 -9.52
C LYS A 169 0.15 -6.72 -9.83
N GLY A 170 1.21 -6.72 -9.02
CA GLY A 170 2.39 -7.57 -9.16
C GLY A 170 3.53 -6.97 -9.97
N GLN A 171 3.29 -5.87 -10.70
CA GLN A 171 4.31 -5.19 -11.48
C GLN A 171 5.33 -4.52 -10.55
N VAL A 172 6.62 -4.62 -10.92
CA VAL A 172 7.72 -3.88 -10.27
C VAL A 172 7.87 -2.55 -10.97
N VAL A 173 7.94 -1.48 -10.20
CA VAL A 173 8.14 -0.11 -10.72
C VAL A 173 9.39 0.53 -10.15
N LYS A 174 9.99 1.41 -10.93
CA LYS A 174 11.16 2.18 -10.53
C LYS A 174 10.73 3.55 -9.97
N LYS A 175 11.53 4.10 -9.06
CA LYS A 175 11.37 5.49 -8.60
C LYS A 175 11.37 6.45 -9.80
N GLY A 176 10.35 7.33 -9.89
CA GLY A 176 10.16 8.26 -11.01
C GLY A 176 9.48 7.67 -12.24
N GLU A 177 9.11 6.38 -12.23
CA GLU A 177 8.34 5.77 -13.32
C GLU A 177 6.92 6.33 -13.36
N VAL A 178 6.40 6.60 -14.54
CA VAL A 178 5.02 7.06 -14.74
C VAL A 178 4.09 5.86 -14.51
N ILE A 179 3.21 5.98 -13.53
CA ILE A 179 2.31 4.89 -13.12
C ILE A 179 0.83 5.15 -13.40
N GLY A 180 0.46 6.39 -13.75
CA GLY A 180 -0.91 6.77 -14.03
C GLY A 180 -1.07 8.23 -14.39
N ARG A 181 -2.32 8.68 -14.44
CA ARG A 181 -2.72 10.07 -14.70
C ARG A 181 -3.67 10.60 -13.65
N VAL A 182 -3.49 11.85 -13.27
CA VAL A 182 -4.38 12.59 -12.37
C VAL A 182 -5.78 12.68 -12.95
N GLY A 183 -6.78 12.48 -12.13
CA GLY A 183 -8.19 12.58 -12.47
C GLY A 183 -9.01 13.24 -11.38
N SER A 184 -10.28 12.85 -11.33
CA SER A 184 -11.27 13.28 -10.33
C SER A 184 -12.27 12.16 -10.06
N THR A 185 -11.79 10.90 -10.04
CA THR A 185 -12.66 9.74 -9.81
C THR A 185 -12.93 9.52 -8.32
N GLY A 186 -13.99 8.79 -7.98
CA GLY A 186 -14.37 8.55 -6.59
C GLY A 186 -14.94 9.78 -5.89
N LYS A 187 -14.64 9.95 -4.60
CA LYS A 187 -15.08 11.12 -3.80
C LYS A 187 -14.13 12.30 -3.98
N SER A 188 -14.20 12.95 -5.11
CA SER A 188 -13.39 14.09 -5.47
C SER A 188 -14.25 15.27 -5.90
N THR A 189 -13.86 16.50 -5.54
CA THR A 189 -14.53 17.74 -5.93
C THR A 189 -13.93 18.41 -7.16
N GLY A 190 -12.83 17.86 -7.69
CA GLY A 190 -12.14 18.39 -8.86
C GLY A 190 -10.81 17.70 -9.09
N PRO A 191 -10.11 17.96 -10.21
CA PRO A 191 -8.87 17.28 -10.53
C PRO A 191 -7.77 17.52 -9.50
N HIS A 192 -7.32 16.46 -8.85
CA HIS A 192 -6.19 16.44 -7.92
C HIS A 192 -5.66 15.01 -7.75
N LEU A 193 -4.44 14.88 -7.29
CA LEU A 193 -3.89 13.63 -6.79
C LEU A 193 -4.08 13.58 -5.27
N HIS A 194 -4.82 12.59 -4.78
CA HIS A 194 -4.79 12.23 -3.38
C HIS A 194 -3.60 11.30 -3.15
N PHE A 195 -2.64 11.73 -2.33
CA PHE A 195 -1.37 11.02 -2.10
C PHE A 195 -1.15 10.70 -0.62
N GLU A 196 -0.86 9.43 -0.32
CA GLU A 196 -0.54 9.01 1.04
C GLU A 196 0.82 8.31 1.09
N ILE A 197 1.48 8.44 2.24
CA ILE A 197 2.52 7.51 2.67
C ILE A 197 2.01 6.81 3.91
N ARG A 198 2.12 5.49 3.92
CA ARG A 198 1.76 4.65 5.06
C ARG A 198 2.99 3.88 5.53
N ARG A 199 3.11 3.68 6.82
CA ARG A 199 4.09 2.78 7.41
C ARG A 199 3.37 1.75 8.23
N GLU A 200 3.62 0.47 7.94
CA GLU A 200 2.94 -0.65 8.61
C GLU A 200 1.39 -0.51 8.58
N GLY A 201 0.87 0.01 7.45
CA GLY A 201 -0.57 0.25 7.24
C GLY A 201 -1.11 1.56 7.83
N LEU A 202 -0.38 2.23 8.71
CA LEU A 202 -0.81 3.49 9.31
C LEU A 202 -0.42 4.70 8.43
N PRO A 203 -1.35 5.64 8.16
CA PRO A 203 -1.05 6.83 7.41
C PRO A 203 -0.13 7.76 8.22
N ILE A 204 0.89 8.27 7.57
CA ILE A 204 1.86 9.22 8.14
C ILE A 204 1.94 10.47 7.28
N ASN A 205 2.33 11.60 7.87
CA ASN A 205 2.39 12.86 7.15
C ASN A 205 3.42 12.82 6.01
N PRO A 206 2.98 12.81 4.72
CA PRO A 206 3.87 12.61 3.59
C PRO A 206 4.94 13.71 3.45
N ILE A 207 4.65 14.95 3.85
CA ILE A 207 5.59 16.09 3.72
C ILE A 207 6.93 15.81 4.42
N LYS A 208 6.91 15.03 5.49
CA LYS A 208 8.13 14.70 6.24
C LYS A 208 9.07 13.75 5.48
N PHE A 209 8.56 13.05 4.45
CA PHE A 209 9.26 11.96 3.77
C PHE A 209 9.54 12.26 2.28
N ILE A 210 8.93 13.30 1.73
CA ILE A 210 9.07 13.66 0.32
C ILE A 210 10.25 14.61 0.13
N SER A 211 11.06 14.33 -0.89
CA SER A 211 12.05 15.28 -1.42
C SER A 211 11.51 15.93 -2.70
N TYR A 212 11.60 17.23 -2.76
CA TYR A 212 11.42 17.98 -4.01
C TYR A 212 12.77 17.93 -4.74
N SER A 213 13.04 16.86 -5.51
CA SER A 213 14.15 16.94 -6.47
C SER A 213 13.60 17.57 -7.75
N ARG A 214 14.21 18.64 -8.17
CA ARG A 214 14.14 19.12 -9.56
C ARG A 214 15.05 18.26 -10.42
#